data_ed64fd2d1425765866103728f920c18a
#
_entry.id   ed64fd2d1425765866103728f920c18a
#
_cell.length_a   1.000
_cell.length_b   1.000
_cell.length_c   1.000
_cell.angle_alpha   90.00
_cell.angle_beta   90.00
_cell.angle_gamma   90.00
#
_symmetry.space_group_name_H-M   'P 1'
#
loop_
_entity.id
_entity.type
_entity.pdbx_description
1 polymer ?
#
loop_
_entity_poly.entity_id
_entity_poly.type
_entity_poly.pdbx_seq_one_letter_code
_entity_poly.pdbx_strand_id
1 'polypeptide(L)'
;IRSDSDLFTFGYDFKPWKEKKAIADGRSIKAYVEETVNENGIKENIRFRTRVIDIDWQGDKQYWLVTLKSEQSEHTEQVATRWVLNASGYYRYDKGYTPDFKGQSAFKGKIVHPQHWPEDLEYQGKRVVVIGSGATAVTLVPALAQTAAHVTMLQRTPSYVLPVPVEDPVAKYLRAWFNDNIAFNAARRFNIAKQRWVYAFCQRFPKRARKIIRSLNVKMLPEGYPVDTHFNPPYNPWEQRLCAVPGGDLFESISKEKASVETDTI
;
A
#
# COMPACT_ATOMS: atom_id res chain seq x y z
N ILE A 1 3.90 0.53 8.48
CA ILE A 1 3.31 0.41 7.13
C ILE A 1 2.04 1.24 7.13
N ARG A 2 1.76 1.92 6.03
CA ARG A 2 0.60 2.79 5.80
C ARG A 2 -0.06 2.46 4.47
N SER A 3 -1.28 2.98 4.24
CA SER A 3 -1.93 2.92 2.94
C SER A 3 -1.19 3.79 1.91
N ASP A 4 -1.42 3.52 0.64
CA ASP A 4 -1.03 4.37 -0.49
C ASP A 4 -2.22 5.13 -1.09
N SER A 5 -3.38 4.97 -0.50
CA SER A 5 -4.65 5.55 -0.93
C SER A 5 -5.38 6.20 0.24
N ASP A 6 -6.17 7.23 -0.05
CA ASP A 6 -6.91 7.95 0.98
C ASP A 6 -8.13 7.16 1.49
N LEU A 7 -8.36 7.22 2.80
CA LEU A 7 -9.42 6.49 3.48
C LEU A 7 -10.82 7.10 3.23
N PHE A 8 -10.91 8.31 2.71
CA PHE A 8 -12.21 8.86 2.28
C PHE A 8 -12.70 8.13 1.04
N THR A 9 -11.80 7.76 0.14
CA THR A 9 -12.15 6.97 -1.06
C THR A 9 -12.25 5.48 -0.76
N PHE A 10 -11.32 4.92 0.04
CA PHE A 10 -11.24 3.49 0.34
C PHE A 10 -12.15 3.03 1.47
N GLY A 11 -12.54 3.92 2.39
CA GLY A 11 -13.48 3.60 3.46
C GLY A 11 -14.84 3.14 2.93
N TYR A 12 -15.59 2.45 3.75
CA TYR A 12 -16.96 2.06 3.43
C TYR A 12 -17.85 3.30 3.30
N ASP A 13 -18.81 3.28 2.39
CA ASP A 13 -19.74 4.40 2.17
C ASP A 13 -20.71 4.60 3.34
N PHE A 14 -21.04 3.51 4.03
CA PHE A 14 -21.92 3.50 5.20
C PHE A 14 -21.20 3.80 6.54
N LYS A 15 -19.84 3.77 6.57
CA LYS A 15 -19.06 4.06 7.77
C LYS A 15 -18.02 5.14 7.49
N PRO A 16 -18.23 6.39 7.93
CA PRO A 16 -17.31 7.48 7.72
C PRO A 16 -15.94 7.24 8.37
N TRP A 17 -14.87 7.55 7.65
CA TRP A 17 -13.54 7.64 8.21
C TRP A 17 -13.43 8.92 9.06
N LYS A 18 -13.19 8.78 10.35
CA LYS A 18 -13.22 9.90 11.32
C LYS A 18 -11.87 10.49 11.64
N GLU A 19 -10.77 9.77 11.38
CA GLU A 19 -9.44 10.28 11.68
C GLU A 19 -9.04 11.44 10.74
N LYS A 20 -8.08 12.25 11.22
CA LYS A 20 -7.56 13.41 10.46
C LYS A 20 -6.71 12.99 9.27
N LYS A 21 -5.89 11.95 9.46
CA LYS A 21 -5.01 11.44 8.40
C LYS A 21 -5.83 10.76 7.31
N ALA A 22 -5.71 11.28 6.09
CA ALA A 22 -6.32 10.65 4.92
C ALA A 22 -5.56 9.37 4.53
N ILE A 23 -4.23 9.40 4.62
CA ILE A 23 -3.36 8.24 4.43
C ILE A 23 -3.09 7.64 5.80
N ALA A 24 -3.75 6.54 6.09
CA ALA A 24 -3.76 5.92 7.40
C ALA A 24 -2.65 4.87 7.58
N ASP A 25 -2.23 4.67 8.82
CA ASP A 25 -1.38 3.54 9.17
C ASP A 25 -2.18 2.23 9.31
N GLY A 26 -1.48 1.10 9.26
CA GLY A 26 -2.12 -0.21 9.27
C GLY A 26 -2.91 -0.52 10.55
N ARG A 27 -2.55 0.08 11.69
CA ARG A 27 -3.27 -0.13 12.95
C ARG A 27 -4.62 0.57 12.91
N SER A 28 -4.64 1.83 12.46
CA SER A 28 -5.88 2.59 12.29
C SER A 28 -6.83 1.91 11.30
N ILE A 29 -6.30 1.39 10.19
CA ILE A 29 -7.12 0.66 9.21
C ILE A 29 -7.70 -0.62 9.83
N LYS A 30 -6.88 -1.38 10.56
CA LYS A 30 -7.33 -2.59 11.25
C LYS A 30 -8.43 -2.27 12.26
N ALA A 31 -8.23 -1.26 13.09
CA ALA A 31 -9.23 -0.82 14.06
C ALA A 31 -10.56 -0.43 13.39
N TYR A 32 -10.50 0.35 12.30
CA TYR A 32 -11.67 0.72 11.53
C TYR A 32 -12.44 -0.48 10.97
N VAL A 33 -11.74 -1.50 10.47
CA VAL A 33 -12.38 -2.74 10.00
C VAL A 33 -12.98 -3.54 11.15
N GLU A 34 -12.27 -3.68 12.28
CA GLU A 34 -12.76 -4.38 13.48
C GLU A 34 -14.00 -3.70 14.07
N GLU A 35 -14.00 -2.37 14.15
CA GLU A 35 -15.19 -1.60 14.55
C GLU A 35 -16.36 -1.85 13.60
N THR A 36 -16.10 -1.84 12.28
CA THR A 36 -17.15 -2.10 11.28
C THR A 36 -17.78 -3.48 11.47
N VAL A 37 -16.96 -4.49 11.70
CA VAL A 37 -17.40 -5.86 11.93
C VAL A 37 -18.27 -5.96 13.20
N ASN A 38 -17.85 -5.29 14.27
CA ASN A 38 -18.58 -5.31 15.55
C ASN A 38 -19.91 -4.54 15.48
N GLU A 39 -19.89 -3.34 14.90
CA GLU A 39 -21.08 -2.48 14.77
C GLU A 39 -22.18 -3.12 13.92
N ASN A 40 -21.81 -3.97 12.97
CA ASN A 40 -22.77 -4.63 12.07
C ASN A 40 -23.07 -6.09 12.47
N GLY A 41 -22.60 -6.58 13.61
CA GLY A 41 -22.87 -7.94 14.08
C GLY A 41 -22.33 -9.04 13.15
N ILE A 42 -21.27 -8.75 12.39
CA ILE A 42 -20.74 -9.69 11.39
C ILE A 42 -19.82 -10.72 12.03
N LYS A 43 -19.24 -10.42 13.19
CA LYS A 43 -18.20 -11.23 13.82
C LYS A 43 -18.59 -12.70 14.01
N GLU A 44 -19.83 -12.95 14.38
CA GLU A 44 -20.38 -14.29 14.62
C GLU A 44 -20.45 -15.14 13.34
N ASN A 45 -20.49 -14.47 12.18
CA ASN A 45 -20.54 -15.13 10.88
C ASN A 45 -19.16 -15.37 10.24
N ILE A 46 -18.06 -14.94 10.92
CA ILE A 46 -16.70 -15.12 10.43
C ILE A 46 -16.09 -16.36 11.07
N ARG A 47 -15.76 -17.35 10.28
CA ARG A 47 -14.98 -18.51 10.71
C ARG A 47 -13.49 -18.25 10.57
N PHE A 48 -12.88 -17.78 11.67
CA PHE A 48 -11.44 -17.59 11.73
C PHE A 48 -10.68 -18.93 11.73
N ARG A 49 -9.39 -18.90 11.34
CA ARG A 49 -8.51 -20.08 11.30
C ARG A 49 -9.10 -21.23 10.49
N THR A 50 -9.82 -20.89 9.47
CA THR A 50 -10.48 -21.83 8.56
C THR A 50 -10.06 -21.54 7.14
N ARG A 51 -9.43 -22.52 6.50
CA ARG A 51 -8.95 -22.42 5.12
C ARG A 51 -9.92 -23.13 4.19
N VAL A 52 -10.31 -22.46 3.12
CA VAL A 52 -10.95 -23.11 1.99
C VAL A 52 -9.85 -23.84 1.21
N ILE A 53 -9.97 -25.15 1.06
CA ILE A 53 -8.99 -25.99 0.39
C ILE A 53 -9.47 -26.51 -0.97
N ASP A 54 -10.80 -26.55 -1.17
CA ASP A 54 -11.39 -26.95 -2.43
C ASP A 54 -12.78 -26.32 -2.61
N ILE A 55 -13.16 -26.07 -3.88
CA ILE A 55 -14.48 -25.55 -4.26
C ILE A 55 -14.90 -26.26 -5.54
N ASP A 56 -15.90 -27.11 -5.45
CA ASP A 56 -16.41 -27.92 -6.55
C ASP A 56 -17.87 -27.63 -6.87
N TRP A 57 -18.20 -27.48 -8.16
CA TRP A 57 -19.56 -27.25 -8.63
C TRP A 57 -20.31 -28.55 -8.86
N GLN A 58 -21.40 -28.74 -8.14
CA GLN A 58 -22.29 -29.88 -8.25
C GLN A 58 -23.40 -29.59 -9.27
N GLY A 59 -23.15 -29.89 -10.55
CA GLY A 59 -24.03 -29.52 -11.67
C GLY A 59 -25.45 -30.02 -11.55
N ASP A 60 -25.63 -31.29 -11.16
CA ASP A 60 -26.96 -31.94 -11.01
C ASP A 60 -27.78 -31.32 -9.89
N LYS A 61 -27.12 -30.80 -8.86
CA LYS A 61 -27.73 -30.25 -7.65
C LYS A 61 -27.71 -28.73 -7.58
N GLN A 62 -27.02 -28.08 -8.52
CA GLN A 62 -26.91 -26.61 -8.65
C GLN A 62 -26.42 -25.87 -7.39
N TYR A 63 -25.39 -26.41 -6.73
CA TYR A 63 -24.71 -25.77 -5.64
C TYR A 63 -23.20 -25.99 -5.68
N TRP A 64 -22.46 -25.14 -4.97
CA TRP A 64 -21.04 -25.30 -4.69
C TRP A 64 -20.83 -26.15 -3.45
N LEU A 65 -19.96 -27.14 -3.54
CA LEU A 65 -19.45 -27.87 -2.39
C LEU A 65 -18.09 -27.27 -2.02
N VAL A 66 -18.04 -26.64 -0.85
CA VAL A 66 -16.84 -25.95 -0.35
C VAL A 66 -16.22 -26.80 0.74
N THR A 67 -14.97 -27.23 0.55
CA THR A 67 -14.23 -28.01 1.54
C THR A 67 -13.37 -27.06 2.38
N LEU A 68 -13.63 -27.08 3.69
CA LEU A 68 -12.98 -26.27 4.70
C LEU A 68 -12.02 -27.10 5.51
N LYS A 69 -10.84 -26.57 5.85
CA LYS A 69 -9.89 -27.14 6.80
C LYS A 69 -9.65 -26.18 7.95
N SER A 70 -9.86 -26.66 9.17
CA SER A 70 -9.50 -25.89 10.37
C SER A 70 -7.99 -25.96 10.61
N GLU A 71 -7.39 -24.84 11.01
CA GLU A 71 -5.98 -24.82 11.48
C GLU A 71 -5.77 -25.47 12.84
N GLN A 72 -6.85 -25.69 13.59
CA GLN A 72 -6.83 -26.28 14.94
C GLN A 72 -7.06 -27.78 14.96
N SER A 73 -7.50 -28.36 13.85
CA SER A 73 -7.76 -29.80 13.72
C SER A 73 -7.45 -30.29 12.31
N GLU A 74 -7.17 -31.56 12.20
CA GLU A 74 -7.01 -32.20 10.88
C GLU A 74 -8.35 -32.47 10.17
N HIS A 75 -9.47 -32.16 10.82
CA HIS A 75 -10.79 -32.39 10.23
C HIS A 75 -11.10 -31.41 9.10
N THR A 76 -11.65 -31.98 8.04
CA THR A 76 -12.24 -31.21 6.96
C THR A 76 -13.76 -31.23 7.09
N GLU A 77 -14.39 -30.10 6.80
CA GLU A 77 -15.84 -29.92 6.76
C GLU A 77 -16.25 -29.58 5.35
N GLN A 78 -17.39 -30.07 4.88
CA GLN A 78 -17.97 -29.69 3.61
C GLN A 78 -19.24 -28.87 3.83
N VAL A 79 -19.31 -27.73 3.14
CA VAL A 79 -20.45 -26.81 3.19
C VAL A 79 -21.01 -26.65 1.79
N ALA A 80 -22.32 -26.92 1.65
CA ALA A 80 -23.04 -26.66 0.40
C ALA A 80 -23.55 -25.23 0.37
N THR A 81 -23.30 -24.50 -0.70
CA THR A 81 -23.74 -23.11 -0.87
C THR A 81 -24.13 -22.80 -2.31
N ARG A 82 -25.08 -21.89 -2.50
CA ARG A 82 -25.49 -21.45 -3.83
C ARG A 82 -24.55 -20.43 -4.44
N TRP A 83 -23.81 -19.69 -3.62
CA TRP A 83 -22.92 -18.62 -4.05
C TRP A 83 -21.57 -18.70 -3.34
N VAL A 84 -20.51 -18.48 -4.09
CA VAL A 84 -19.15 -18.30 -3.56
C VAL A 84 -18.62 -16.96 -4.03
N LEU A 85 -18.28 -16.08 -3.09
CA LEU A 85 -17.57 -14.84 -3.37
C LEU A 85 -16.10 -15.02 -2.98
N ASN A 86 -15.22 -15.07 -3.96
CA ASN A 86 -13.78 -15.14 -3.71
C ASN A 86 -13.23 -13.72 -3.45
N ALA A 87 -12.89 -13.44 -2.20
CA ALA A 87 -12.29 -12.19 -1.74
C ALA A 87 -10.88 -12.38 -1.17
N SER A 88 -10.19 -13.47 -1.51
CA SER A 88 -8.85 -13.81 -0.99
C SER A 88 -7.73 -12.89 -1.49
N GLY A 89 -8.00 -12.02 -2.47
CA GLY A 89 -7.01 -11.16 -3.08
C GLY A 89 -6.05 -11.93 -3.99
N TYR A 90 -4.94 -11.28 -4.35
CA TYR A 90 -3.94 -11.85 -5.26
C TYR A 90 -2.58 -12.08 -4.61
N TYR A 91 -2.43 -11.73 -3.33
CA TYR A 91 -1.21 -12.00 -2.60
C TYR A 91 -1.16 -13.43 -2.08
N ARG A 92 0.03 -14.00 -2.12
CA ARG A 92 0.32 -15.25 -1.48
C ARG A 92 0.71 -14.99 -0.02
N TYR A 93 -0.07 -15.52 0.93
CA TYR A 93 0.11 -15.20 2.36
C TYR A 93 1.19 -16.06 3.05
N ASP A 94 1.45 -17.27 2.54
CA ASP A 94 2.40 -18.20 3.14
C ASP A 94 3.87 -17.81 2.87
N LYS A 95 4.16 -17.20 1.72
CA LYS A 95 5.48 -16.69 1.40
C LYS A 95 5.44 -15.57 0.37
N GLY A 96 6.30 -14.55 0.55
CA GLY A 96 6.59 -13.57 -0.46
C GLY A 96 7.48 -14.14 -1.58
N TYR A 97 7.45 -13.51 -2.75
CA TYR A 97 8.41 -13.81 -3.80
C TYR A 97 9.76 -13.18 -3.47
N THR A 98 10.76 -14.02 -3.26
CA THR A 98 12.15 -13.59 -3.09
C THR A 98 12.94 -14.08 -4.30
N PRO A 99 13.48 -13.17 -5.13
CA PRO A 99 14.37 -13.55 -6.23
C PRO A 99 15.63 -14.23 -5.68
N ASP A 100 16.18 -15.11 -6.47
CA ASP A 100 17.50 -15.68 -6.18
C ASP A 100 18.59 -14.77 -6.81
N PHE A 101 19.35 -14.09 -5.96
CA PHE A 101 20.39 -13.19 -6.39
C PHE A 101 21.76 -13.90 -6.42
N LYS A 102 22.51 -13.72 -7.49
CA LYS A 102 23.86 -14.28 -7.61
C LYS A 102 24.73 -13.77 -6.44
N GLY A 103 25.33 -14.70 -5.71
CA GLY A 103 26.18 -14.36 -4.55
C GLY A 103 25.42 -14.07 -3.25
N GLN A 104 24.11 -14.28 -3.21
CA GLN A 104 23.28 -14.05 -2.01
C GLN A 104 23.82 -14.81 -0.78
N SER A 105 24.32 -16.02 -0.95
CA SER A 105 24.89 -16.84 0.12
C SER A 105 26.18 -16.26 0.74
N ALA A 106 26.87 -15.39 0.02
CA ALA A 106 28.08 -14.70 0.52
C ALA A 106 27.74 -13.47 1.38
N PHE A 107 26.49 -13.00 1.33
CA PHE A 107 26.06 -11.86 2.12
C PHE A 107 25.98 -12.22 3.61
N LYS A 108 26.68 -11.48 4.44
CA LYS A 108 26.79 -11.71 5.89
C LYS A 108 25.65 -11.11 6.72
N GLY A 109 24.85 -10.22 6.13
CA GLY A 109 23.73 -9.56 6.78
C GLY A 109 22.45 -10.39 6.77
N LYS A 110 21.44 -9.94 7.49
CA LYS A 110 20.08 -10.52 7.40
C LYS A 110 19.39 -10.06 6.12
N ILE A 111 18.74 -11.01 5.42
CA ILE A 111 17.85 -10.76 4.29
C ILE A 111 16.43 -11.01 4.78
N VAL A 112 15.56 -10.03 4.61
CA VAL A 112 14.20 -10.05 5.13
C VAL A 112 13.21 -9.70 4.03
N HIS A 113 12.16 -10.52 3.86
CA HIS A 113 11.03 -10.14 3.03
C HIS A 113 10.02 -9.34 3.88
N PRO A 114 9.53 -8.16 3.44
CA PRO A 114 8.68 -7.29 4.26
C PRO A 114 7.36 -7.92 4.70
N GLN A 115 6.86 -8.94 4.01
CA GLN A 115 5.66 -9.69 4.37
C GLN A 115 5.85 -10.50 5.65
N HIS A 116 7.07 -10.93 5.94
CA HIS A 116 7.45 -11.71 7.12
C HIS A 116 8.50 -10.96 7.92
N TRP A 117 8.11 -9.80 8.44
CA TRP A 117 9.00 -8.94 9.21
C TRP A 117 9.25 -9.56 10.59
N PRO A 118 10.52 -9.89 10.96
CA PRO A 118 10.81 -10.40 12.31
C PRO A 118 10.59 -9.31 13.35
N GLU A 119 9.90 -9.62 14.45
CA GLU A 119 9.62 -8.66 15.51
C GLU A 119 10.89 -8.20 16.23
N ASP A 120 11.90 -9.09 16.30
CA ASP A 120 13.20 -8.90 16.93
C ASP A 120 14.28 -8.34 15.98
N LEU A 121 13.88 -7.86 14.80
CA LEU A 121 14.86 -7.37 13.82
C LEU A 121 15.51 -6.06 14.27
N GLU A 122 16.73 -6.15 14.72
CA GLU A 122 17.55 -5.00 15.06
C GLU A 122 18.26 -4.43 13.83
N TYR A 123 17.85 -3.23 13.43
CA TYR A 123 18.48 -2.48 12.32
C TYR A 123 18.90 -1.06 12.74
N GLN A 124 18.71 -0.69 14.01
CA GLN A 124 19.16 0.59 14.54
C GLN A 124 20.66 0.78 14.33
N GLY A 125 21.04 1.94 13.80
CA GLY A 125 22.43 2.28 13.51
C GLY A 125 23.09 1.44 12.40
N LYS A 126 22.35 0.57 11.71
CA LYS A 126 22.87 -0.24 10.59
C LYS A 126 22.63 0.42 9.25
N ARG A 127 23.43 0.07 8.27
CA ARG A 127 23.18 0.38 6.86
C ARG A 127 22.22 -0.65 6.30
N VAL A 128 21.11 -0.18 5.72
CA VAL A 128 20.03 -1.03 5.19
C VAL A 128 19.87 -0.79 3.69
N VAL A 129 19.71 -1.86 2.92
CA VAL A 129 19.36 -1.78 1.50
C VAL A 129 17.93 -2.30 1.33
N VAL A 130 17.07 -1.48 0.73
CA VAL A 130 15.70 -1.85 0.36
C VAL A 130 15.65 -2.06 -1.15
N ILE A 131 15.44 -3.31 -1.57
CA ILE A 131 15.39 -3.68 -2.98
C ILE A 131 13.97 -3.52 -3.51
N GLY A 132 13.80 -2.60 -4.44
CA GLY A 132 12.54 -2.27 -5.09
C GLY A 132 12.17 -0.79 -5.00
N SER A 133 11.20 -0.37 -5.82
CA SER A 133 10.69 1.01 -5.90
C SER A 133 9.15 1.09 -5.86
N GLY A 134 8.48 0.00 -5.45
CA GLY A 134 7.03 -0.04 -5.31
C GLY A 134 6.52 0.58 -4.00
N ALA A 135 5.21 0.54 -3.77
CA ALA A 135 4.55 1.10 -2.60
C ALA A 135 5.19 0.66 -1.27
N THR A 136 5.60 -0.61 -1.16
CA THR A 136 6.30 -1.12 0.02
C THR A 136 7.64 -0.42 0.25
N ALA A 137 8.48 -0.30 -0.80
CA ALA A 137 9.80 0.30 -0.68
C ALA A 137 9.71 1.79 -0.32
N VAL A 138 8.87 2.57 -1.02
CA VAL A 138 8.70 4.01 -0.74
C VAL A 138 8.11 4.29 0.64
N THR A 139 7.47 3.29 1.27
CA THR A 139 6.96 3.37 2.64
C THR A 139 8.00 2.93 3.67
N LEU A 140 8.77 1.87 3.36
CA LEU A 140 9.80 1.33 4.27
C LEU A 140 10.99 2.27 4.41
N VAL A 141 11.47 2.85 3.32
CA VAL A 141 12.67 3.70 3.32
C VAL A 141 12.57 4.82 4.34
N PRO A 142 11.55 5.69 4.33
CA PRO A 142 11.45 6.75 5.32
C PRO A 142 11.21 6.24 6.76
N ALA A 143 10.53 5.09 6.92
CA ALA A 143 10.34 4.49 8.23
C ALA A 143 11.65 3.96 8.82
N LEU A 144 12.45 3.25 8.03
CA LEU A 144 13.74 2.73 8.44
C LEU A 144 14.77 3.85 8.68
N ALA A 145 14.73 4.91 7.86
CA ALA A 145 15.64 6.06 7.97
C ALA A 145 15.53 6.82 9.29
N GLN A 146 14.48 6.59 10.08
CA GLN A 146 14.35 7.20 11.41
C GLN A 146 15.38 6.68 12.40
N THR A 147 15.78 5.41 12.29
CA THR A 147 16.64 4.73 13.28
C THR A 147 17.86 4.05 12.66
N ALA A 148 17.83 3.67 11.39
CA ALA A 148 18.98 3.16 10.68
C ALA A 148 20.07 4.24 10.54
N ALA A 149 21.33 3.84 10.38
CA ALA A 149 22.42 4.77 10.07
C ALA A 149 22.23 5.40 8.69
N HIS A 150 21.86 4.57 7.71
CA HIS A 150 21.55 4.99 6.35
C HIS A 150 20.69 3.93 5.65
N VAL A 151 19.78 4.36 4.77
CA VAL A 151 18.94 3.46 3.97
C VAL A 151 19.16 3.72 2.49
N THR A 152 19.56 2.70 1.74
CA THR A 152 19.67 2.78 0.28
C THR A 152 18.46 2.11 -0.36
N MET A 153 17.68 2.83 -1.14
CA MET A 153 16.66 2.25 -2.01
C MET A 153 17.29 1.84 -3.33
N LEU A 154 17.41 0.54 -3.58
CA LEU A 154 17.94 0.01 -4.83
C LEU A 154 16.79 -0.38 -5.77
N GLN A 155 16.76 0.21 -6.94
CA GLN A 155 15.73 -0.03 -7.94
C GLN A 155 16.35 -0.33 -9.32
N ARG A 156 15.76 -1.28 -10.04
CA ARG A 156 16.15 -1.57 -11.43
C ARG A 156 15.60 -0.52 -12.41
N THR A 157 14.36 -0.09 -12.18
CA THR A 157 13.67 0.90 -12.99
C THR A 157 12.95 1.86 -12.05
N PRO A 158 13.04 3.18 -12.27
CA PRO A 158 12.30 4.15 -11.47
C PRO A 158 10.80 3.92 -11.50
N SER A 159 10.13 4.35 -10.44
CA SER A 159 8.66 4.47 -10.39
C SER A 159 8.26 5.94 -10.28
N TYR A 160 7.04 6.27 -10.73
CA TYR A 160 6.50 7.59 -10.41
C TYR A 160 6.22 7.68 -8.91
N VAL A 161 6.74 8.73 -8.30
CA VAL A 161 6.50 9.05 -6.89
C VAL A 161 5.87 10.42 -6.80
N LEU A 162 4.70 10.49 -6.16
CA LEU A 162 3.92 11.72 -6.05
C LEU A 162 3.78 12.13 -4.58
N PRO A 163 4.26 13.32 -4.20
CA PRO A 163 3.99 13.84 -2.87
C PRO A 163 2.50 14.18 -2.74
N VAL A 164 1.88 13.68 -1.67
CA VAL A 164 0.47 13.91 -1.37
C VAL A 164 0.30 14.47 0.05
N PRO A 165 -0.72 15.28 0.33
CA PRO A 165 -0.99 15.74 1.69
C PRO A 165 -1.28 14.56 2.64
N VAL A 166 -0.83 14.67 3.89
CA VAL A 166 -1.13 13.70 4.95
C VAL A 166 -2.60 13.79 5.37
N GLU A 167 -3.10 15.02 5.51
CA GLU A 167 -4.52 15.31 5.80
C GLU A 167 -5.23 15.72 4.51
N ASP A 168 -6.49 15.33 4.39
CA ASP A 168 -7.32 15.82 3.28
C ASP A 168 -7.80 17.24 3.56
N PRO A 169 -7.41 18.24 2.77
CA PRO A 169 -7.76 19.64 3.01
C PRO A 169 -9.26 19.91 2.83
N VAL A 170 -9.92 19.15 1.93
CA VAL A 170 -11.36 19.29 1.67
C VAL A 170 -12.15 18.73 2.85
N ALA A 171 -11.80 17.54 3.31
CA ALA A 171 -12.42 16.94 4.48
C ALA A 171 -12.22 17.80 5.74
N LYS A 172 -11.01 18.36 5.92
CA LYS A 172 -10.69 19.25 7.04
C LYS A 172 -11.58 20.51 7.02
N TYR A 173 -11.73 21.14 5.86
CA TYR A 173 -12.59 22.31 5.69
C TYR A 173 -14.07 21.97 5.94
N LEU A 174 -14.56 20.89 5.36
CA LEU A 174 -15.97 20.48 5.49
C LEU A 174 -16.34 20.10 6.92
N ARG A 175 -15.45 19.47 7.67
CA ARG A 175 -15.67 19.11 9.09
C ARG A 175 -15.78 20.32 10.01
N ALA A 176 -15.28 21.47 9.60
CA ALA A 176 -15.44 22.71 10.37
C ALA A 176 -16.89 23.25 10.33
N TRP A 177 -17.66 22.86 9.32
CA TRP A 177 -19.00 23.43 9.06
C TRP A 177 -20.12 22.38 9.06
N PHE A 178 -19.80 21.12 8.87
CA PHE A 178 -20.78 20.03 8.72
C PHE A 178 -20.44 18.87 9.66
N ASN A 179 -21.47 18.04 9.93
CA ASN A 179 -21.25 16.80 10.68
C ASN A 179 -20.40 15.80 9.87
N ASP A 180 -19.83 14.80 10.57
CA ASP A 180 -18.89 13.83 9.99
C ASP A 180 -19.45 13.10 8.77
N ASN A 181 -20.72 12.74 8.76
CA ASN A 181 -21.35 12.01 7.65
C ASN A 181 -21.40 12.86 6.38
N ILE A 182 -21.85 14.13 6.50
CA ILE A 182 -21.93 15.06 5.36
C ILE A 182 -20.51 15.38 4.86
N ALA A 183 -19.60 15.72 5.77
CA ALA A 183 -18.21 16.04 5.44
C ALA A 183 -17.50 14.85 4.75
N PHE A 184 -17.68 13.64 5.27
CA PHE A 184 -17.11 12.42 4.67
C PHE A 184 -17.66 12.17 3.27
N ASN A 185 -18.97 12.18 3.10
CA ASN A 185 -19.58 11.89 1.80
C ASN A 185 -19.22 12.94 0.75
N ALA A 186 -19.16 14.20 1.12
CA ALA A 186 -18.76 15.28 0.22
C ALA A 186 -17.27 15.18 -0.16
N ALA A 187 -16.38 14.96 0.81
CA ALA A 187 -14.95 14.74 0.58
C ALA A 187 -14.71 13.51 -0.29
N ARG A 188 -15.40 12.39 -0.03
CA ARG A 188 -15.35 11.16 -0.82
C ARG A 188 -15.70 11.42 -2.29
N ARG A 189 -16.84 12.06 -2.54
CA ARG A 189 -17.28 12.38 -3.92
C ARG A 189 -16.29 13.29 -4.63
N PHE A 190 -15.78 14.30 -3.93
CA PHE A 190 -14.75 15.19 -4.47
C PHE A 190 -13.46 14.43 -4.81
N ASN A 191 -12.97 13.58 -3.91
CA ASN A 191 -11.75 12.81 -4.13
C ASN A 191 -11.89 11.82 -5.28
N ILE A 192 -13.03 11.13 -5.39
CA ILE A 192 -13.32 10.25 -6.53
C ILE A 192 -13.31 11.04 -7.84
N ALA A 193 -14.00 12.19 -7.90
CA ALA A 193 -14.03 13.03 -9.09
C ALA A 193 -12.63 13.56 -9.45
N LYS A 194 -11.87 14.03 -8.46
CA LYS A 194 -10.48 14.47 -8.62
C LYS A 194 -9.58 13.37 -9.17
N GLN A 195 -9.65 12.15 -8.59
CA GLN A 195 -8.83 11.02 -9.03
C GLN A 195 -9.18 10.62 -10.48
N ARG A 196 -10.46 10.56 -10.82
CA ARG A 196 -10.91 10.29 -12.19
C ARG A 196 -10.42 11.36 -13.18
N TRP A 197 -10.45 12.63 -12.78
CA TRP A 197 -9.95 13.71 -13.59
C TRP A 197 -8.42 13.63 -13.77
N VAL A 198 -7.67 13.39 -12.70
CA VAL A 198 -6.22 13.21 -12.74
C VAL A 198 -5.85 12.03 -13.66
N TYR A 199 -6.56 10.92 -13.54
CA TYR A 199 -6.37 9.76 -14.42
C TYR A 199 -6.61 10.12 -15.90
N ALA A 200 -7.76 10.73 -16.19
CA ALA A 200 -8.11 11.14 -17.55
C ALA A 200 -7.10 12.14 -18.13
N PHE A 201 -6.63 13.09 -17.31
CA PHE A 201 -5.57 14.02 -17.69
C PHE A 201 -4.26 13.30 -18.01
N CYS A 202 -3.84 12.35 -17.17
CA CYS A 202 -2.64 11.56 -17.41
C CYS A 202 -2.74 10.75 -18.71
N GLN A 203 -3.90 10.14 -18.98
CA GLN A 203 -4.13 9.39 -20.23
C GLN A 203 -4.14 10.30 -21.46
N ARG A 204 -4.77 11.46 -21.37
CA ARG A 204 -4.93 12.38 -22.51
C ARG A 204 -3.68 13.20 -22.83
N PHE A 205 -2.91 13.55 -21.77
CA PHE A 205 -1.74 14.42 -21.85
C PHE A 205 -0.53 13.85 -21.10
N PRO A 206 -0.06 12.63 -21.44
CA PRO A 206 0.95 11.93 -20.66
C PRO A 206 2.27 12.71 -20.54
N LYS A 207 2.71 13.37 -21.62
CA LYS A 207 3.94 14.19 -21.59
C LYS A 207 3.84 15.39 -20.63
N ARG A 208 2.65 16.03 -20.55
CA ARG A 208 2.43 17.14 -19.61
C ARG A 208 2.36 16.62 -18.15
N ALA A 209 1.64 15.53 -17.94
CA ALA A 209 1.56 14.88 -16.63
C ALA A 209 2.96 14.49 -16.11
N ARG A 210 3.77 13.86 -16.94
CA ARG A 210 5.17 13.52 -16.65
C ARG A 210 5.98 14.75 -16.23
N LYS A 211 5.88 15.85 -17.00
CA LYS A 211 6.57 17.11 -16.68
C LYS A 211 6.14 17.70 -15.33
N ILE A 212 4.85 17.63 -15.02
CA ILE A 212 4.31 18.09 -13.72
C ILE A 212 4.87 17.26 -12.59
N ILE A 213 4.80 15.93 -12.67
CA ILE A 213 5.30 15.02 -11.63
C ILE A 213 6.80 15.25 -11.41
N ARG A 214 7.57 15.32 -12.51
CA ARG A 214 9.00 15.62 -12.43
C ARG A 214 9.28 16.94 -11.72
N SER A 215 8.53 18.00 -12.06
CA SER A 215 8.69 19.32 -11.44
C SER A 215 8.38 19.30 -9.93
N LEU A 216 7.40 18.51 -9.51
CA LEU A 216 7.11 18.32 -8.09
C LEU A 216 8.28 17.62 -7.37
N ASN A 217 8.84 16.59 -7.98
CA ASN A 217 9.98 15.87 -7.40
C ASN A 217 11.24 16.75 -7.31
N VAL A 218 11.53 17.54 -8.34
CA VAL A 218 12.65 18.50 -8.32
C VAL A 218 12.50 19.51 -7.17
N LYS A 219 11.28 19.97 -6.88
CA LYS A 219 11.03 20.92 -5.77
C LYS A 219 11.22 20.32 -4.38
N MET A 220 11.09 18.99 -4.27
CA MET A 220 11.16 18.27 -2.98
C MET A 220 12.56 17.73 -2.69
N LEU A 221 13.45 17.74 -3.65
CA LEU A 221 14.80 17.19 -3.55
C LEU A 221 15.87 18.29 -3.55
N PRO A 222 17.08 18.02 -3.04
CA PRO A 222 18.18 18.96 -3.07
C PRO A 222 18.51 19.44 -4.49
N GLU A 223 19.05 20.65 -4.58
CA GLU A 223 19.53 21.19 -5.83
C GLU A 223 20.61 20.28 -6.45
N GLY A 224 20.50 20.04 -7.76
CA GLY A 224 21.42 19.13 -8.47
C GLY A 224 21.14 17.64 -8.31
N TYR A 225 20.10 17.23 -7.54
CA TYR A 225 19.77 15.82 -7.40
C TYR A 225 19.37 15.21 -8.76
N PRO A 226 19.85 14.00 -9.12
CA PRO A 226 19.62 13.38 -10.45
C PRO A 226 18.21 12.79 -10.58
N VAL A 227 17.19 13.67 -10.57
CA VAL A 227 15.76 13.28 -10.64
C VAL A 227 15.44 12.44 -11.88
N ASP A 228 16.09 12.72 -13.00
CA ASP A 228 15.84 11.99 -14.24
C ASP A 228 16.33 10.54 -14.20
N THR A 229 17.36 10.26 -13.41
CA THR A 229 17.88 8.91 -13.20
C THR A 229 16.98 8.12 -12.23
N HIS A 230 16.51 8.76 -11.15
CA HIS A 230 15.91 8.04 -10.03
C HIS A 230 14.39 8.14 -9.94
N PHE A 231 13.78 9.17 -10.55
CA PHE A 231 12.33 9.45 -10.41
C PHE A 231 11.61 9.77 -11.73
N ASN A 232 12.24 9.49 -12.87
CA ASN A 232 11.64 9.73 -14.19
C ASN A 232 11.59 8.43 -15.01
N PRO A 233 10.61 7.56 -14.75
CA PRO A 233 10.50 6.25 -15.39
C PRO A 233 10.29 6.35 -16.93
N PRO A 234 10.67 5.29 -17.68
CA PRO A 234 10.55 5.28 -19.15
C PRO A 234 9.11 5.12 -19.66
N TYR A 235 8.14 4.86 -18.80
CA TYR A 235 6.73 4.67 -19.12
C TYR A 235 5.89 5.90 -18.74
N ASN A 236 4.64 5.97 -19.23
CA ASN A 236 3.76 7.08 -18.91
C ASN A 236 3.06 6.91 -17.54
N PRO A 237 2.61 8.00 -16.91
CA PRO A 237 1.83 7.91 -15.68
C PRO A 237 0.60 7.01 -15.88
N TRP A 238 0.37 6.09 -14.93
CA TRP A 238 -0.68 5.07 -14.92
C TRP A 238 -0.54 3.91 -15.91
N GLU A 239 0.52 3.84 -16.73
CA GLU A 239 0.84 2.59 -17.45
C GLU A 239 1.37 1.52 -16.49
N GLN A 240 2.05 1.96 -15.44
CA GLN A 240 2.47 1.15 -14.32
C GLN A 240 2.17 1.89 -13.01
N ARG A 241 2.94 1.63 -11.96
CA ARG A 241 2.70 2.19 -10.62
C ARG A 241 2.97 3.69 -10.58
N LEU A 242 2.11 4.38 -9.84
CA LEU A 242 2.32 5.73 -9.34
C LEU A 242 2.19 5.65 -7.82
N CYS A 243 3.29 5.83 -7.11
CA CYS A 243 3.35 5.69 -5.64
C CYS A 243 3.08 7.02 -4.98
N ALA A 244 2.17 7.03 -4.00
CA ALA A 244 1.91 8.19 -3.17
C ALA A 244 2.86 8.24 -1.98
N VAL A 245 3.43 9.43 -1.71
CA VAL A 245 4.31 9.69 -0.58
C VAL A 245 3.72 10.79 0.28
N PRO A 246 3.04 10.45 1.38
CA PRO A 246 2.41 11.42 2.26
C PRO A 246 3.43 12.36 2.90
N GLY A 247 3.16 13.67 2.79
CA GLY A 247 4.06 14.70 3.31
C GLY A 247 5.42 14.77 2.62
N GLY A 248 5.69 13.92 1.62
CA GLY A 248 7.00 13.87 0.96
C GLY A 248 8.11 13.26 1.81
N ASP A 249 7.80 12.40 2.77
CA ASP A 249 8.76 11.85 3.76
C ASP A 249 9.93 11.08 3.14
N LEU A 250 9.74 10.41 2.00
CA LEU A 250 10.83 9.81 1.25
C LEU A 250 11.84 10.87 0.78
N PHE A 251 11.33 11.95 0.19
CA PHE A 251 12.17 13.06 -0.29
C PHE A 251 12.86 13.79 0.88
N GLU A 252 12.14 13.96 1.99
CA GLU A 252 12.72 14.51 3.22
C GLU A 252 13.87 13.65 3.75
N SER A 253 13.71 12.33 3.74
CA SER A 253 14.76 11.39 4.17
C SER A 253 16.00 11.47 3.27
N ILE A 254 15.81 11.65 1.96
CA ILE A 254 16.90 11.87 1.01
C ILE A 254 17.57 13.23 1.24
N SER A 255 16.80 14.29 1.41
CA SER A 255 17.32 15.65 1.66
C SER A 255 18.10 15.76 2.97
N LYS A 256 17.78 14.92 3.96
CA LYS A 256 18.50 14.81 5.24
C LYS A 256 19.69 13.83 5.18
N GLU A 257 20.02 13.31 4.01
CA GLU A 257 21.10 12.33 3.79
C GLU A 257 20.92 11.02 4.60
N LYS A 258 19.72 10.76 5.12
CA LYS A 258 19.35 9.53 5.82
C LYS A 258 18.98 8.40 4.87
N ALA A 259 18.64 8.74 3.63
CA ALA A 259 18.38 7.77 2.57
C ALA A 259 19.03 8.21 1.26
N SER A 260 19.33 7.23 0.40
CA SER A 260 19.77 7.42 -0.99
C SER A 260 19.01 6.50 -1.92
N VAL A 261 19.04 6.82 -3.22
CA VAL A 261 18.47 5.96 -4.26
C VAL A 261 19.56 5.58 -5.24
N GLU A 262 19.65 4.28 -5.50
CA GLU A 262 20.48 3.72 -6.54
C GLU A 262 19.59 3.10 -7.63
N THR A 263 19.90 3.39 -8.88
CA THR A 263 19.16 2.83 -10.03
C THR A 263 20.13 1.99 -10.85
N ASP A 264 20.10 0.69 -10.56
CA ASP A 264 20.99 -0.30 -11.18
C ASP A 264 20.43 -1.72 -10.98
N THR A 265 21.12 -2.70 -11.55
CA THR A 265 20.88 -4.13 -11.39
C THR A 265 21.75 -4.73 -10.27
N ILE A 266 21.32 -5.88 -9.73
CA ILE A 266 22.05 -6.67 -8.76
C ILE A 266 22.84 -7.75 -9.49
#